data_769bc62cadca3bd6242cf01e820834b4
#
_entry.id   769bc62cadca3bd6242cf01e820834b4
#
_cell.length_a   1.000
_cell.length_b   1.000
_cell.length_c   1.000
_cell.angle_alpha   90.00
_cell.angle_beta   90.00
_cell.angle_gamma   90.00
#
_symmetry.space_group_name_H-M   'P 1'
#
loop_
_entity.id
_entity.type
_entity.pdbx_description
1 polymer ?
#
loop_
_entity_poly.entity_id
_entity_poly.type
_entity_poly.pdbx_seq_one_letter_code
_entity_poly.pdbx_strand_id
1 'polypeptide(L)'
;SITVKLLADGTVIKSLVVTADTDWNYSFTDLPKYRDNGTMIKYSVSENAVSGYKASVTGYDITNTYKPNVIKLTKTINGDITADDAAANVTFNVTNNAGYSKIIKLTDSEVAKLGNGKYEITLVNVPDGTYTVEETSYAYDGAAVTVSYTVDGIDGEGTEASGITLIGGNTADVEFVDTYKLGTVKFTKAGLYKESCAEDPDDVKMLDGVEFALYEGTDTECENSVMTATSVNGVVTFKDLKIGTYLVKESKTIGDYIIDNTVYTAEVTEANIDTYAVLNGVQDNTLINDLPRTDLKIEKVAEENNGIKLPNSVYGLYKENENGEEELVAKATTDSNGVLKFDGILIGTEYTIREI
;
A
#
# COMPACT_ATOMS: atom_id res chain seq x y z
N SER A 1 -15.64 38.58 34.52
CA SER A 1 -14.77 38.95 35.65
C SER A 1 -13.34 38.49 35.37
N ILE A 2 -12.37 39.24 35.92
CA ILE A 2 -10.94 38.91 35.92
C ILE A 2 -10.45 38.86 37.37
N THR A 3 -9.36 38.11 37.60
CA THR A 3 -8.71 38.10 38.92
C THR A 3 -7.36 38.76 38.82
N VAL A 4 -7.21 39.93 39.44
CA VAL A 4 -5.94 40.66 39.52
C VAL A 4 -5.22 40.26 40.77
N LYS A 5 -3.94 39.98 40.69
CA LYS A 5 -3.02 39.64 41.80
C LYS A 5 -2.04 40.78 42.03
N LEU A 6 -1.85 41.18 43.27
CA LEU A 6 -0.78 42.07 43.72
C LEU A 6 0.41 41.23 44.17
N LEU A 7 1.56 41.55 43.64
CA LEU A 7 2.84 40.94 44.04
C LEU A 7 3.73 41.94 44.74
N ALA A 8 4.38 41.49 45.82
CA ALA A 8 5.47 42.19 46.49
C ALA A 8 6.77 41.44 46.27
N ASP A 9 7.73 42.02 45.54
CA ASP A 9 9.01 41.41 45.15
C ASP A 9 8.82 40.04 44.45
N GLY A 10 7.79 39.96 43.59
CA GLY A 10 7.46 38.74 42.82
C GLY A 10 6.59 37.71 43.55
N THR A 11 6.27 37.93 44.83
CA THR A 11 5.40 37.02 45.61
C THR A 11 3.96 37.57 45.67
N VAL A 12 2.96 36.77 45.33
CA VAL A 12 1.55 37.16 45.42
C VAL A 12 1.14 37.35 46.87
N ILE A 13 0.64 38.57 47.21
CA ILE A 13 0.24 38.94 48.59
C ILE A 13 -1.26 39.22 48.71
N LYS A 14 -1.93 39.65 47.66
CA LYS A 14 -3.38 39.91 47.61
C LYS A 14 -3.95 39.50 46.25
N SER A 15 -5.23 39.18 46.21
CA SER A 15 -5.99 38.98 44.93
C SER A 15 -7.33 39.68 45.02
N LEU A 16 -7.79 40.23 43.90
CA LEU A 16 -9.05 40.95 43.82
C LEU A 16 -9.78 40.51 42.51
N VAL A 17 -11.08 40.24 42.64
CA VAL A 17 -11.94 40.02 41.47
C VAL A 17 -12.44 41.36 40.97
N VAL A 18 -12.24 41.61 39.66
CA VAL A 18 -12.62 42.85 38.99
C VAL A 18 -13.68 42.51 37.93
N THR A 19 -14.75 43.32 37.89
CA THR A 19 -15.91 43.11 37.02
C THR A 19 -16.33 44.40 36.33
N ALA A 20 -17.29 44.29 35.43
CA ALA A 20 -17.92 45.47 34.82
C ALA A 20 -18.60 46.37 35.85
N ASP A 21 -19.08 45.84 36.98
CA ASP A 21 -19.71 46.62 38.04
C ASP A 21 -18.75 47.58 38.72
N THR A 22 -17.44 47.33 38.61
CA THR A 22 -16.36 48.21 39.09
C THR A 22 -15.78 49.07 38.00
N ASP A 23 -16.43 49.16 36.83
CA ASP A 23 -15.89 49.77 35.60
C ASP A 23 -14.49 49.27 35.25
N TRP A 24 -14.20 47.99 35.58
CA TRP A 24 -12.90 47.36 35.43
C TRP A 24 -11.75 48.05 36.24
N ASN A 25 -12.09 48.89 37.22
CA ASN A 25 -11.11 49.53 38.09
C ASN A 25 -10.81 48.63 39.31
N TYR A 26 -9.59 48.74 39.77
CA TYR A 26 -9.13 48.10 41.01
C TYR A 26 -8.13 48.95 41.75
N SER A 27 -8.06 48.75 43.08
CA SER A 27 -7.04 49.41 43.91
C SER A 27 -6.62 48.52 45.05
N PHE A 28 -5.39 48.59 45.44
CA PHE A 28 -4.85 47.96 46.63
C PHE A 28 -4.38 49.09 47.56
N THR A 29 -4.91 49.14 48.75
CA THR A 29 -4.62 50.16 49.77
C THR A 29 -3.82 49.58 50.92
N ASP A 30 -3.27 50.48 51.74
CA ASP A 30 -2.55 50.16 52.97
C ASP A 30 -1.34 49.25 52.75
N LEU A 31 -0.59 49.57 51.67
CA LEU A 31 0.63 48.85 51.30
C LEU A 31 1.86 49.49 51.95
N PRO A 32 2.66 48.70 52.71
CA PRO A 32 3.91 49.22 53.31
C PRO A 32 4.92 49.54 52.19
N LYS A 33 5.60 50.71 52.32
CA LYS A 33 6.62 51.14 51.35
C LYS A 33 7.96 50.40 51.55
N TYR A 34 8.23 49.96 52.74
CA TYR A 34 9.50 49.33 53.12
C TYR A 34 9.21 48.05 53.91
N ARG A 35 10.14 47.10 53.85
CA ARG A 35 10.20 45.96 54.78
C ARG A 35 10.78 46.38 56.11
N ASP A 36 10.65 45.54 57.15
CA ASP A 36 11.17 45.81 58.45
C ASP A 36 12.68 46.18 58.51
N ASN A 37 13.45 45.73 57.53
CA ASN A 37 14.87 46.05 57.38
C ASN A 37 15.15 47.34 56.58
N GLY A 38 14.13 48.14 56.23
CA GLY A 38 14.24 49.36 55.47
C GLY A 38 14.39 49.17 53.93
N THR A 39 14.35 47.99 53.45
CA THR A 39 14.40 47.72 51.99
C THR A 39 13.08 48.12 51.36
N MET A 40 13.12 48.88 50.25
CA MET A 40 11.93 49.27 49.51
C MET A 40 11.28 48.07 48.83
N ILE A 41 9.95 47.88 48.97
CA ILE A 41 9.19 46.83 48.34
C ILE A 41 8.86 47.23 46.91
N LYS A 42 9.14 46.32 45.95
CA LYS A 42 8.74 46.49 44.56
C LYS A 42 7.37 45.79 44.32
N TYR A 43 6.36 46.59 44.13
CA TYR A 43 5.03 46.09 43.79
C TYR A 43 4.87 45.91 42.28
N SER A 44 4.14 44.88 41.90
CA SER A 44 3.69 44.60 40.54
C SER A 44 2.31 43.92 40.57
N VAL A 45 1.68 43.91 39.43
CA VAL A 45 0.38 43.20 39.25
C VAL A 45 0.50 42.12 38.20
N SER A 46 -0.31 41.10 38.34
CA SER A 46 -0.53 40.08 37.30
C SER A 46 -2.01 39.68 37.30
N GLU A 47 -2.42 39.02 36.26
CA GLU A 47 -3.79 38.50 36.10
C GLU A 47 -3.79 36.98 36.00
N ASN A 48 -4.86 36.35 36.44
CA ASN A 48 -5.11 34.96 36.07
C ASN A 48 -5.43 34.89 34.55
N ALA A 49 -5.00 33.83 33.89
CA ALA A 49 -5.32 33.63 32.48
C ALA A 49 -6.84 33.71 32.22
N VAL A 50 -7.22 34.48 31.21
CA VAL A 50 -8.60 34.64 30.74
C VAL A 50 -8.71 33.96 29.39
N SER A 51 -9.69 33.04 29.27
CA SER A 51 -9.92 32.28 28.04
C SER A 51 -10.08 33.21 26.82
N GLY A 52 -9.34 32.92 25.75
CA GLY A 52 -9.38 33.69 24.52
C GLY A 52 -8.68 35.06 24.57
N TYR A 53 -8.01 35.41 25.68
CA TYR A 53 -7.30 36.71 25.84
C TYR A 53 -5.84 36.53 26.21
N LYS A 54 -5.02 37.44 25.69
CA LYS A 54 -3.63 37.60 26.12
C LYS A 54 -3.52 38.86 26.95
N ALA A 55 -3.15 38.68 28.21
CA ALA A 55 -2.87 39.83 29.13
C ALA A 55 -1.52 40.46 28.83
N SER A 56 -1.47 41.77 28.88
CA SER A 56 -0.24 42.56 28.95
C SER A 56 -0.32 43.56 30.10
N VAL A 57 0.78 43.76 30.80
CA VAL A 57 0.85 44.66 31.97
C VAL A 57 1.85 45.79 31.69
N THR A 58 1.39 47.05 31.82
CA THR A 58 2.21 48.23 31.70
C THR A 58 2.04 49.07 32.96
N GLY A 59 3.07 49.10 33.82
CA GLY A 59 2.93 49.66 35.17
C GLY A 59 1.95 48.83 36.02
N TYR A 60 0.78 49.39 36.30
CA TYR A 60 -0.33 48.68 36.98
C TYR A 60 -1.56 48.52 36.13
N ASP A 61 -1.47 48.93 34.85
CA ASP A 61 -2.58 48.74 33.91
C ASP A 61 -2.48 47.38 33.24
N ILE A 62 -3.60 46.64 33.22
CA ILE A 62 -3.72 45.33 32.58
C ILE A 62 -4.58 45.53 31.34
N THR A 63 -4.07 45.10 30.20
CA THR A 63 -4.80 45.09 28.93
C THR A 63 -4.96 43.68 28.45
N ASN A 64 -6.23 43.25 28.25
CA ASN A 64 -6.59 41.97 27.65
C ASN A 64 -6.86 42.13 26.16
N THR A 65 -6.02 41.56 25.34
CA THR A 65 -6.23 41.54 23.90
C THR A 65 -6.84 40.19 23.50
N TYR A 66 -8.02 40.23 22.88
CA TYR A 66 -8.66 39.01 22.38
C TYR A 66 -7.74 38.31 21.36
N LYS A 67 -7.46 37.04 21.63
CA LYS A 67 -6.74 36.12 20.74
C LYS A 67 -7.48 34.81 20.75
N PRO A 68 -8.21 34.50 19.68
CA PRO A 68 -8.88 33.22 19.59
C PRO A 68 -7.87 32.08 19.44
N ASN A 69 -8.18 30.94 20.04
CA ASN A 69 -7.45 29.72 19.71
C ASN A 69 -7.76 29.30 18.27
N VAL A 70 -6.79 28.65 17.65
CA VAL A 70 -6.85 28.21 16.26
C VAL A 70 -6.37 26.75 16.17
N ILE A 71 -7.08 25.94 15.37
CA ILE A 71 -6.57 24.67 14.88
C ILE A 71 -6.40 24.80 13.38
N LYS A 72 -5.18 24.64 12.90
CA LYS A 72 -4.88 24.50 11.49
C LYS A 72 -4.75 23.02 11.19
N LEU A 73 -5.75 22.46 10.48
CA LEU A 73 -5.76 21.07 10.08
C LEU A 73 -5.37 20.96 8.62
N THR A 74 -4.32 20.21 8.37
CA THR A 74 -3.85 19.89 7.03
C THR A 74 -4.01 18.39 6.80
N LYS A 75 -4.46 18.02 5.59
CA LYS A 75 -4.50 16.64 5.10
C LYS A 75 -3.65 16.52 3.85
N THR A 76 -2.75 15.54 3.84
CA THR A 76 -1.97 15.16 2.67
C THR A 76 -2.36 13.75 2.25
N ILE A 77 -2.65 13.54 0.97
CA ILE A 77 -3.03 12.27 0.36
C ILE A 77 -1.97 11.90 -0.66
N ASN A 78 -1.31 10.76 -0.46
CA ASN A 78 -0.24 10.23 -1.30
C ASN A 78 -0.57 8.81 -1.80
N GLY A 79 0.21 8.31 -2.76
CA GLY A 79 0.21 6.91 -3.19
C GLY A 79 -0.37 6.67 -4.57
N ASP A 80 -0.88 5.46 -4.79
CA ASP A 80 -1.20 4.91 -6.12
C ASP A 80 -2.61 5.28 -6.62
N ILE A 81 -3.35 6.10 -5.86
CA ILE A 81 -4.70 6.57 -6.22
C ILE A 81 -4.71 8.08 -6.45
N THR A 82 -5.75 8.59 -7.12
CA THR A 82 -5.89 10.05 -7.26
C THR A 82 -6.34 10.67 -5.94
N ALA A 83 -5.66 11.74 -5.54
CA ALA A 83 -5.96 12.41 -4.27
C ALA A 83 -7.40 12.93 -4.19
N ASP A 84 -8.00 13.34 -5.31
CA ASP A 84 -9.38 13.84 -5.35
C ASP A 84 -10.40 12.73 -5.10
N ASP A 85 -10.17 11.53 -5.64
CA ASP A 85 -11.05 10.39 -5.43
C ASP A 85 -11.02 9.93 -3.97
N ALA A 86 -9.83 9.89 -3.37
CA ALA A 86 -9.68 9.58 -1.95
C ALA A 86 -10.30 10.65 -1.05
N ALA A 87 -10.08 11.93 -1.35
CA ALA A 87 -10.58 13.06 -0.57
C ALA A 87 -12.11 13.05 -0.40
N ALA A 88 -12.83 12.47 -1.37
CA ALA A 88 -14.29 12.34 -1.27
C ALA A 88 -14.75 11.48 -0.09
N ASN A 89 -13.88 10.60 0.40
CA ASN A 89 -14.16 9.67 1.50
C ASN A 89 -13.56 10.13 2.85
N VAL A 90 -12.76 11.20 2.86
CA VAL A 90 -12.06 11.64 4.08
C VAL A 90 -12.94 12.55 4.91
N THR A 91 -13.09 12.19 6.19
CA THR A 91 -13.86 12.94 7.19
C THR A 91 -13.08 13.02 8.50
N PHE A 92 -13.04 14.22 9.08
CA PHE A 92 -12.48 14.44 10.42
C PHE A 92 -13.58 14.80 11.41
N ASN A 93 -13.35 14.42 12.67
CA ASN A 93 -14.11 14.91 13.82
C ASN A 93 -13.15 15.61 14.78
N VAL A 94 -13.38 16.89 15.04
CA VAL A 94 -12.62 17.69 15.99
C VAL A 94 -13.47 17.90 17.24
N THR A 95 -13.01 17.36 18.37
CA THR A 95 -13.74 17.44 19.65
C THR A 95 -12.85 17.99 20.75
N ASN A 96 -13.45 18.48 21.84
CA ASN A 96 -12.74 18.81 23.06
C ASN A 96 -13.44 18.30 24.33
N ASN A 97 -12.75 18.33 25.45
CA ASN A 97 -13.26 17.91 26.75
C ASN A 97 -14.35 18.83 27.35
N ALA A 98 -14.69 19.96 26.69
CA ALA A 98 -15.69 20.93 27.12
C ALA A 98 -16.96 20.93 26.25
N GLY A 99 -17.12 19.96 25.36
CA GLY A 99 -18.31 19.78 24.54
C GLY A 99 -18.26 20.44 23.14
N TYR A 100 -17.11 20.94 22.72
CA TYR A 100 -16.91 21.35 21.31
C TYR A 100 -16.88 20.12 20.41
N SER A 101 -17.56 20.20 19.28
CA SER A 101 -17.53 19.17 18.22
C SER A 101 -17.72 19.81 16.86
N LYS A 102 -16.88 19.47 15.89
CA LYS A 102 -17.01 19.86 14.50
C LYS A 102 -16.60 18.70 13.59
N ILE A 103 -17.50 18.33 12.67
CA ILE A 103 -17.25 17.38 11.61
C ILE A 103 -16.77 18.16 10.39
N ILE A 104 -15.75 17.66 9.69
CA ILE A 104 -15.15 18.25 8.50
C ILE A 104 -14.99 17.17 7.45
N LYS A 105 -15.56 17.40 6.27
CA LYS A 105 -15.29 16.61 5.07
C LYS A 105 -14.32 17.36 4.17
N LEU A 106 -13.36 16.67 3.54
CA LEU A 106 -12.44 17.37 2.62
C LEU A 106 -13.13 17.97 1.41
N THR A 107 -14.38 17.58 1.13
CA THR A 107 -15.23 18.18 0.08
C THR A 107 -15.98 19.42 0.52
N ASP A 108 -15.92 19.81 1.80
CA ASP A 108 -16.61 21.00 2.29
C ASP A 108 -16.00 22.27 1.67
N SER A 109 -16.85 23.27 1.40
CA SER A 109 -16.45 24.51 0.72
C SER A 109 -15.47 25.38 1.51
N GLU A 110 -15.35 25.14 2.82
CA GLU A 110 -14.40 25.83 3.72
C GLU A 110 -13.00 25.19 3.71
N VAL A 111 -12.84 24.00 3.09
CA VAL A 111 -11.56 23.34 2.94
C VAL A 111 -10.85 23.84 1.69
N ALA A 112 -9.66 24.39 1.87
CA ALA A 112 -8.83 24.86 0.76
C ALA A 112 -8.06 23.68 0.14
N LYS A 113 -8.18 23.50 -1.17
CA LYS A 113 -7.36 22.56 -1.94
C LYS A 113 -6.07 23.26 -2.39
N LEU A 114 -4.93 22.83 -1.86
CA LEU A 114 -3.63 23.46 -2.12
C LEU A 114 -2.86 22.87 -3.30
N GLY A 115 -3.37 21.77 -3.89
CA GLY A 115 -2.68 21.00 -4.93
C GLY A 115 -1.76 19.91 -4.36
N ASN A 116 -1.26 19.02 -5.24
CA ASN A 116 -0.38 17.90 -4.86
C ASN A 116 -0.95 17.02 -3.71
N GLY A 117 -2.26 16.76 -3.73
CA GLY A 117 -2.93 15.97 -2.70
C GLY A 117 -3.07 16.65 -1.33
N LYS A 118 -2.83 17.96 -1.23
CA LYS A 118 -2.85 18.69 0.03
C LYS A 118 -4.12 19.53 0.18
N TYR A 119 -4.76 19.42 1.35
CA TYR A 119 -5.99 20.09 1.75
C TYR A 119 -5.78 20.77 3.10
N GLU A 120 -6.39 21.93 3.33
CA GLU A 120 -6.24 22.68 4.57
C GLU A 120 -7.55 23.32 5.00
N ILE A 121 -7.82 23.31 6.30
CA ILE A 121 -8.85 24.11 6.95
C ILE A 121 -8.29 24.76 8.20
N THR A 122 -8.66 26.02 8.43
CA THR A 122 -8.34 26.75 9.65
C THR A 122 -9.59 26.96 10.49
N LEU A 123 -9.65 26.31 11.65
CA LEU A 123 -10.71 26.47 12.63
C LEU A 123 -10.31 27.63 13.57
N VAL A 124 -11.01 28.75 13.43
CA VAL A 124 -10.79 29.92 14.27
C VAL A 124 -11.81 30.00 15.39
N ASN A 125 -11.51 30.72 16.46
CA ASN A 125 -12.36 30.92 17.63
C ASN A 125 -12.76 29.62 18.33
N VAL A 126 -11.86 28.63 18.32
CA VAL A 126 -12.12 27.40 19.09
C VAL A 126 -11.95 27.70 20.60
N PRO A 127 -12.83 27.14 21.47
CA PRO A 127 -12.75 27.36 22.91
C PRO A 127 -11.44 26.87 23.54
N ASP A 128 -11.13 27.32 24.75
CA ASP A 128 -10.10 26.66 25.55
C ASP A 128 -10.48 25.21 25.85
N GLY A 129 -9.50 24.32 25.85
CA GLY A 129 -9.71 22.92 26.15
C GLY A 129 -8.59 22.03 25.63
N THR A 130 -8.74 20.73 25.92
CA THR A 130 -7.90 19.68 25.35
C THR A 130 -8.66 19.03 24.23
N TYR A 131 -8.06 19.07 23.04
CA TYR A 131 -8.67 18.62 21.78
C TYR A 131 -8.19 17.24 21.35
N THR A 132 -9.07 16.57 20.63
CA THR A 132 -8.80 15.41 19.82
C THR A 132 -9.24 15.71 18.39
N VAL A 133 -8.36 15.46 17.42
CA VAL A 133 -8.65 15.45 16.00
C VAL A 133 -8.58 14.01 15.54
N GLU A 134 -9.70 13.47 15.08
CA GLU A 134 -9.82 12.09 14.63
C GLU A 134 -10.23 12.05 13.15
N GLU A 135 -9.50 11.28 12.37
CA GLU A 135 -9.90 10.92 11.01
C GLU A 135 -10.85 9.73 11.06
N THR A 136 -12.15 9.98 10.94
CA THR A 136 -13.21 8.98 11.15
C THR A 136 -13.56 8.19 9.89
N SER A 137 -13.16 8.70 8.71
CA SER A 137 -13.33 8.02 7.43
C SER A 137 -12.18 8.40 6.50
N TYR A 138 -11.54 7.40 5.91
CA TYR A 138 -10.36 7.53 5.06
C TYR A 138 -10.20 6.38 4.05
N ALA A 139 -10.98 5.32 4.17
CA ALA A 139 -10.84 4.14 3.31
C ALA A 139 -11.17 4.46 1.85
N TYR A 140 -10.37 3.91 0.95
CA TYR A 140 -10.64 3.92 -0.49
C TYR A 140 -10.77 2.46 -0.95
N ASP A 141 -11.83 2.17 -1.69
CA ASP A 141 -12.21 0.82 -2.08
C ASP A 141 -11.06 0.05 -2.74
N GLY A 142 -10.65 -1.03 -2.07
CA GLY A 142 -9.61 -1.96 -2.53
C GLY A 142 -8.17 -1.46 -2.45
N ALA A 143 -7.89 -0.29 -1.85
CA ALA A 143 -6.53 0.14 -1.56
C ALA A 143 -6.15 -0.14 -0.09
N ALA A 144 -4.91 -0.54 0.15
CA ALA A 144 -4.35 -0.48 1.50
C ALA A 144 -4.02 0.99 1.83
N VAL A 145 -4.22 1.39 3.08
CA VAL A 145 -3.92 2.75 3.52
C VAL A 145 -3.17 2.74 4.84
N THR A 146 -2.13 3.56 4.92
CA THR A 146 -1.45 3.88 6.18
C THR A 146 -1.70 5.33 6.52
N VAL A 147 -2.05 5.59 7.79
CA VAL A 147 -2.33 6.92 8.31
C VAL A 147 -1.26 7.30 9.35
N SER A 148 -0.70 8.47 9.21
CA SER A 148 0.18 9.10 10.20
C SER A 148 -0.23 10.55 10.42
N TYR A 149 0.20 11.14 11.52
CA TYR A 149 -0.08 12.54 11.80
C TYR A 149 1.11 13.24 12.48
N THR A 150 1.09 14.57 12.46
CA THR A 150 1.93 15.41 13.34
C THR A 150 1.07 16.41 14.08
N VAL A 151 1.50 16.76 15.29
CA VAL A 151 0.94 17.87 16.08
C VAL A 151 2.10 18.78 16.45
N ASP A 152 2.08 20.02 15.96
CA ASP A 152 3.14 21.01 16.17
C ASP A 152 4.55 20.47 15.82
N GLY A 153 4.61 19.59 14.79
CA GLY A 153 5.83 18.93 14.32
C GLY A 153 6.26 17.70 15.11
N ILE A 154 5.43 17.19 16.02
CA ILE A 154 5.67 15.93 16.74
C ILE A 154 4.89 14.81 16.06
N ASP A 155 5.61 13.77 15.63
CA ASP A 155 5.06 12.64 14.88
C ASP A 155 4.19 11.73 15.76
N GLY A 156 3.14 11.17 15.14
CA GLY A 156 2.28 10.12 15.65
C GLY A 156 1.78 9.21 14.53
N GLU A 157 1.28 8.05 14.91
CA GLU A 157 0.73 7.07 13.97
C GLU A 157 -0.75 6.79 14.27
N GLY A 158 -1.51 6.47 13.22
CA GLY A 158 -2.93 6.17 13.29
C GLY A 158 -3.82 7.36 13.01
N THR A 159 -5.09 7.21 13.32
CA THR A 159 -6.18 8.11 12.90
C THR A 159 -6.60 9.12 13.96
N GLU A 160 -5.97 9.14 15.14
CA GLU A 160 -6.36 9.99 16.26
C GLU A 160 -5.16 10.77 16.82
N ALA A 161 -5.20 12.09 16.70
CA ALA A 161 -4.30 13.02 17.34
C ALA A 161 -4.99 13.61 18.57
N SER A 162 -4.59 13.21 19.78
CA SER A 162 -5.20 13.61 21.04
C SER A 162 -4.27 14.41 21.96
N GLY A 163 -4.82 14.99 23.04
CA GLY A 163 -4.03 15.75 24.02
C GLY A 163 -3.63 17.15 23.57
N ILE A 164 -4.21 17.69 22.52
CA ILE A 164 -3.89 19.01 21.97
C ILE A 164 -4.47 20.09 22.88
N THR A 165 -3.64 20.76 23.66
CA THR A 165 -4.11 21.74 24.64
C THR A 165 -4.05 23.16 24.08
N LEU A 166 -5.21 23.82 24.00
CA LEU A 166 -5.37 25.20 23.54
C LEU A 166 -5.92 26.05 24.66
N ILE A 167 -5.17 27.08 25.05
CA ILE A 167 -5.52 28.03 26.11
C ILE A 167 -4.99 29.42 25.75
N GLY A 168 -5.83 30.43 25.88
CA GLY A 168 -5.39 31.82 25.83
C GLY A 168 -4.91 32.31 24.49
N GLY A 169 -5.45 31.81 23.39
CA GLY A 169 -5.10 32.23 22.02
C GLY A 169 -3.93 31.49 21.41
N ASN A 170 -3.80 30.22 21.72
CA ASN A 170 -2.81 29.32 21.11
C ASN A 170 -3.28 28.81 19.75
N THR A 171 -2.30 28.45 18.92
CA THR A 171 -2.53 27.75 17.65
C THR A 171 -1.93 26.36 17.77
N ALA A 172 -2.64 25.35 17.24
CA ALA A 172 -2.11 24.02 16.98
C ALA A 172 -2.09 23.77 15.47
N ASP A 173 -0.96 23.31 14.98
CA ASP A 173 -0.79 22.80 13.62
C ASP A 173 -0.91 21.28 13.66
N VAL A 174 -1.96 20.73 13.03
CA VAL A 174 -2.24 19.29 12.96
C VAL A 174 -2.21 18.87 11.50
N GLU A 175 -1.34 17.94 11.15
CA GLU A 175 -1.27 17.38 9.79
C GLU A 175 -1.50 15.88 9.83
N PHE A 176 -2.41 15.39 8.97
CA PHE A 176 -2.59 13.96 8.70
C PHE A 176 -2.09 13.64 7.31
N VAL A 177 -1.42 12.49 7.20
CA VAL A 177 -0.88 11.98 5.93
C VAL A 177 -1.41 10.57 5.71
N ASP A 178 -2.16 10.38 4.62
CA ASP A 178 -2.53 9.06 4.13
C ASP A 178 -1.65 8.66 2.96
N THR A 179 -1.22 7.40 2.98
CA THR A 179 -0.53 6.80 1.86
C THR A 179 -1.29 5.56 1.41
N TYR A 180 -1.83 5.62 0.19
CA TYR A 180 -2.61 4.55 -0.41
C TYR A 180 -1.76 3.70 -1.33
N LYS A 181 -1.90 2.39 -1.25
CA LYS A 181 -1.16 1.42 -2.07
C LYS A 181 -2.10 0.47 -2.77
N LEU A 182 -1.80 0.21 -4.03
CA LEU A 182 -2.38 -0.84 -4.86
C LEU A 182 -1.39 -1.99 -5.01
N GLY A 183 -1.90 -3.18 -5.28
CA GLY A 183 -1.09 -4.39 -5.33
C GLY A 183 -0.54 -4.73 -6.70
N THR A 184 0.25 -5.78 -6.72
CA THR A 184 0.86 -6.34 -7.93
C THR A 184 0.70 -7.86 -7.91
N VAL A 185 0.35 -8.46 -9.06
CA VAL A 185 0.50 -9.91 -9.31
C VAL A 185 1.70 -10.08 -10.23
N LYS A 186 2.63 -10.98 -9.85
CA LYS A 186 3.85 -11.22 -10.62
C LYS A 186 4.21 -12.71 -10.60
N PHE A 187 4.59 -13.25 -11.75
CA PHE A 187 5.04 -14.63 -11.90
C PHE A 187 6.00 -14.78 -13.08
N THR A 188 6.63 -15.96 -13.18
CA THR A 188 7.56 -16.30 -14.25
C THR A 188 6.86 -17.15 -15.31
N LYS A 189 7.21 -16.93 -16.58
CA LYS A 189 6.78 -17.71 -17.73
C LYS A 189 7.98 -18.36 -18.39
N ALA A 190 7.94 -19.68 -18.47
CA ALA A 190 8.97 -20.49 -19.12
C ALA A 190 8.35 -21.50 -20.09
N GLY A 191 9.16 -22.15 -20.86
CA GLY A 191 8.77 -23.28 -21.70
C GLY A 191 9.81 -24.37 -21.64
N LEU A 192 9.39 -25.63 -21.81
CA LEU A 192 10.30 -26.76 -21.92
C LEU A 192 11.21 -26.58 -23.13
N TYR A 193 12.46 -26.95 -22.98
CA TYR A 193 13.47 -26.82 -24.01
C TYR A 193 13.86 -28.18 -24.55
N LYS A 194 13.88 -28.36 -25.89
CA LYS A 194 14.26 -29.59 -26.58
C LYS A 194 13.41 -30.80 -26.16
N GLU A 195 14.06 -31.92 -25.83
CA GLU A 195 13.46 -33.19 -25.44
C GLU A 195 13.12 -33.27 -23.95
N SER A 196 13.29 -32.16 -23.21
CA SER A 196 12.95 -32.13 -21.78
C SER A 196 11.52 -32.57 -21.56
N CYS A 197 11.31 -33.33 -20.53
CA CYS A 197 9.97 -33.66 -20.05
C CYS A 197 9.60 -32.75 -18.87
N ALA A 198 8.32 -32.63 -18.57
CA ALA A 198 7.82 -31.81 -17.46
C ALA A 198 8.40 -32.24 -16.07
N GLU A 199 9.05 -33.39 -16.00
CA GLU A 199 9.69 -33.94 -14.80
C GLU A 199 11.14 -33.44 -14.61
N ASP A 200 11.73 -32.77 -15.65
CA ASP A 200 13.07 -32.20 -15.56
C ASP A 200 13.01 -30.67 -15.60
N PRO A 201 12.90 -30.01 -14.43
CA PRO A 201 12.76 -28.57 -14.34
C PRO A 201 14.02 -27.78 -14.76
N ASP A 202 15.19 -28.44 -14.89
CA ASP A 202 16.43 -27.76 -15.25
C ASP A 202 16.54 -27.46 -16.75
N ASP A 203 15.59 -27.96 -17.56
CA ASP A 203 15.61 -27.84 -19.02
C ASP A 203 14.53 -26.88 -19.55
N VAL A 204 14.32 -25.79 -18.85
CA VAL A 204 13.36 -24.73 -19.23
C VAL A 204 14.08 -23.47 -19.69
N LYS A 205 13.46 -22.72 -20.61
CA LYS A 205 13.90 -21.39 -20.99
C LYS A 205 12.79 -20.37 -20.72
N MET A 206 13.19 -19.15 -20.36
CA MET A 206 12.25 -18.04 -20.20
C MET A 206 11.59 -17.71 -21.54
N LEU A 207 10.27 -17.49 -21.53
CA LEU A 207 9.50 -17.15 -22.72
C LEU A 207 9.07 -15.68 -22.69
N ASP A 208 9.46 -14.94 -23.73
CA ASP A 208 9.03 -13.56 -23.96
C ASP A 208 7.91 -13.51 -24.99
N GLY A 209 6.96 -12.59 -24.79
CA GLY A 209 5.87 -12.37 -25.74
C GLY A 209 4.63 -13.25 -25.50
N VAL A 210 4.58 -14.05 -24.43
CA VAL A 210 3.39 -14.80 -24.03
C VAL A 210 2.43 -13.83 -23.36
N GLU A 211 1.17 -13.81 -23.82
CA GLU A 211 0.15 -12.89 -23.31
C GLU A 211 -0.76 -13.60 -22.28
N PHE A 212 -1.04 -12.87 -21.21
CA PHE A 212 -1.94 -13.28 -20.13
C PHE A 212 -3.05 -12.26 -19.94
N ALA A 213 -4.24 -12.73 -19.60
CA ALA A 213 -5.35 -11.90 -19.18
C ALA A 213 -5.65 -12.11 -17.69
N LEU A 214 -5.97 -11.02 -17.01
CA LEU A 214 -6.36 -10.96 -15.62
C LEU A 214 -7.86 -10.69 -15.53
N TYR A 215 -8.54 -11.37 -14.62
CA TYR A 215 -9.98 -11.25 -14.38
C TYR A 215 -10.24 -11.05 -12.90
N GLU A 216 -11.36 -10.41 -12.54
CA GLU A 216 -11.84 -10.40 -11.15
C GLU A 216 -12.11 -11.83 -10.68
N GLY A 217 -11.85 -12.14 -9.41
CA GLY A 217 -12.06 -13.49 -8.86
C GLY A 217 -13.51 -14.00 -8.95
N THR A 218 -14.46 -13.11 -9.16
CA THR A 218 -15.89 -13.44 -9.38
C THR A 218 -16.24 -13.81 -10.81
N ASP A 219 -15.37 -13.49 -11.80
CA ASP A 219 -15.56 -13.83 -13.22
C ASP A 219 -14.99 -15.21 -13.53
N THR A 220 -15.62 -16.27 -12.99
CA THR A 220 -15.15 -17.67 -13.11
C THR A 220 -15.12 -18.20 -14.53
N GLU A 221 -15.89 -17.60 -15.43
CA GLU A 221 -15.92 -17.97 -16.86
C GLU A 221 -14.82 -17.26 -17.67
N CYS A 222 -14.11 -16.30 -17.05
CA CYS A 222 -13.05 -15.52 -17.69
C CYS A 222 -13.51 -14.80 -18.98
N GLU A 223 -14.65 -14.13 -18.92
CA GLU A 223 -15.25 -13.44 -20.06
C GLU A 223 -14.82 -11.98 -20.18
N ASN A 224 -14.61 -11.31 -19.02
CA ASN A 224 -14.35 -9.87 -18.94
C ASN A 224 -12.99 -9.59 -18.29
N SER A 225 -11.93 -9.61 -19.10
CA SER A 225 -10.59 -9.30 -18.58
C SER A 225 -10.51 -7.84 -18.13
N VAL A 226 -9.99 -7.62 -16.94
CA VAL A 226 -9.73 -6.29 -16.38
C VAL A 226 -8.39 -5.73 -16.85
N MET A 227 -7.44 -6.61 -17.20
CA MET A 227 -6.11 -6.22 -17.64
C MET A 227 -5.47 -7.34 -18.46
N THR A 228 -4.51 -6.97 -19.33
CA THR A 228 -3.64 -7.94 -20.02
C THR A 228 -2.18 -7.57 -19.77
N ALA A 229 -1.31 -8.56 -19.76
CA ALA A 229 0.13 -8.39 -19.65
C ALA A 229 0.87 -9.39 -20.53
N THR A 230 2.04 -8.99 -21.01
CA THR A 230 2.91 -9.82 -21.84
C THR A 230 4.20 -10.13 -21.09
N SER A 231 4.71 -11.34 -21.19
CA SER A 231 5.98 -11.71 -20.57
C SER A 231 7.16 -10.97 -21.21
N VAL A 232 8.00 -10.41 -20.34
CA VAL A 232 9.25 -9.72 -20.71
C VAL A 232 10.38 -10.26 -19.86
N ASN A 233 11.43 -10.76 -20.47
CA ASN A 233 12.50 -11.53 -19.80
C ASN A 233 11.92 -12.68 -18.95
N GLY A 234 10.88 -13.33 -19.47
CA GLY A 234 10.16 -14.41 -18.79
C GLY A 234 9.30 -13.96 -17.61
N VAL A 235 9.09 -12.67 -17.37
CA VAL A 235 8.32 -12.17 -16.24
C VAL A 235 7.01 -11.55 -16.72
N VAL A 236 5.90 -11.93 -16.08
CA VAL A 236 4.58 -11.32 -16.25
C VAL A 236 4.26 -10.50 -15.01
N THR A 237 3.75 -9.29 -15.20
CA THR A 237 3.43 -8.37 -14.10
C THR A 237 2.15 -7.62 -14.39
N PHE A 238 1.19 -7.70 -13.46
CA PHE A 238 -0.02 -6.88 -13.40
C PHE A 238 0.11 -5.94 -12.22
N LYS A 239 -0.05 -4.63 -12.45
CA LYS A 239 0.13 -3.58 -11.44
C LYS A 239 -1.17 -2.86 -11.14
N ASP A 240 -1.14 -2.01 -10.12
CA ASP A 240 -2.24 -1.11 -9.74
C ASP A 240 -3.55 -1.88 -9.45
N LEU A 241 -3.41 -3.02 -8.79
CA LEU A 241 -4.51 -3.93 -8.47
C LEU A 241 -5.07 -3.63 -7.09
N LYS A 242 -6.38 -3.58 -6.98
CA LYS A 242 -7.09 -3.52 -5.70
C LYS A 242 -6.82 -4.78 -4.87
N ILE A 243 -6.97 -4.68 -3.56
CA ILE A 243 -7.02 -5.85 -2.68
C ILE A 243 -8.19 -6.72 -3.11
N GLY A 244 -7.92 -8.01 -3.34
CA GLY A 244 -8.92 -8.96 -3.82
C GLY A 244 -8.31 -10.20 -4.46
N THR A 245 -9.19 -11.10 -4.87
CA THR A 245 -8.82 -12.31 -5.61
C THR A 245 -8.92 -12.06 -7.10
N TYR A 246 -7.95 -12.56 -7.83
CA TYR A 246 -7.87 -12.46 -9.29
C TYR A 246 -7.69 -13.83 -9.92
N LEU A 247 -8.20 -13.96 -11.15
CA LEU A 247 -7.96 -15.11 -12.01
C LEU A 247 -7.00 -14.71 -13.12
N VAL A 248 -6.04 -15.59 -13.40
CA VAL A 248 -5.00 -15.40 -14.43
C VAL A 248 -5.10 -16.53 -15.43
N LYS A 249 -5.16 -16.23 -16.70
CA LYS A 249 -5.21 -17.20 -17.79
C LYS A 249 -4.29 -16.77 -18.93
N GLU A 250 -3.56 -17.74 -19.51
CA GLU A 250 -2.82 -17.50 -20.74
C GLU A 250 -3.81 -17.25 -21.88
N SER A 251 -3.69 -16.13 -22.56
CA SER A 251 -4.55 -15.75 -23.69
C SER A 251 -3.91 -16.01 -25.03
N LYS A 252 -2.55 -16.01 -25.09
CA LYS A 252 -1.81 -16.31 -26.31
C LYS A 252 -0.40 -16.80 -25.97
N THR A 253 -0.01 -17.91 -26.59
CA THR A 253 1.36 -18.43 -26.52
C THR A 253 2.23 -17.95 -27.68
N ILE A 254 3.48 -18.35 -27.70
CA ILE A 254 4.46 -18.02 -28.75
C ILE A 254 5.02 -19.27 -29.39
N GLY A 255 5.49 -19.16 -30.65
CA GLY A 255 6.12 -20.25 -31.38
C GLY A 255 5.27 -21.50 -31.44
N ASP A 256 5.89 -22.65 -31.24
CA ASP A 256 5.25 -23.96 -31.29
C ASP A 256 4.76 -24.45 -29.92
N TYR A 257 4.82 -23.63 -28.87
CA TYR A 257 4.36 -23.99 -27.54
C TYR A 257 2.85 -24.17 -27.48
N ILE A 258 2.44 -25.14 -26.70
CA ILE A 258 1.02 -25.38 -26.42
C ILE A 258 0.53 -24.35 -25.40
N ILE A 259 -0.56 -23.67 -25.72
CA ILE A 259 -1.19 -22.72 -24.79
C ILE A 259 -1.69 -23.45 -23.54
N ASP A 260 -1.40 -22.90 -22.38
CA ASP A 260 -1.93 -23.39 -21.11
C ASP A 260 -3.33 -22.80 -20.88
N ASN A 261 -4.34 -23.68 -20.92
CA ASN A 261 -5.74 -23.27 -20.68
C ASN A 261 -6.14 -23.25 -19.21
N THR A 262 -5.21 -23.55 -18.30
CA THR A 262 -5.47 -23.54 -16.85
C THR A 262 -5.76 -22.13 -16.39
N VAL A 263 -6.76 -21.99 -15.49
CA VAL A 263 -7.05 -20.75 -14.80
C VAL A 263 -6.39 -20.81 -13.42
N TYR A 264 -5.49 -19.88 -13.19
CA TYR A 264 -4.76 -19.73 -11.92
C TYR A 264 -5.40 -18.65 -11.07
N THR A 265 -5.24 -18.73 -9.76
CA THR A 265 -5.70 -17.71 -8.83
C THR A 265 -4.52 -16.98 -8.19
N ALA A 266 -4.68 -15.69 -7.93
CA ALA A 266 -3.77 -14.89 -7.13
C ALA A 266 -4.56 -14.02 -6.15
N GLU A 267 -4.02 -13.76 -4.96
CA GLU A 267 -4.69 -12.96 -3.95
C GLU A 267 -3.82 -11.77 -3.55
N VAL A 268 -4.28 -10.56 -3.87
CA VAL A 268 -3.69 -9.31 -3.41
C VAL A 268 -4.26 -9.01 -2.03
N THR A 269 -3.39 -8.81 -1.04
CA THR A 269 -3.73 -8.57 0.36
C THR A 269 -2.88 -7.44 0.94
N GLU A 270 -3.25 -6.90 2.11
CA GLU A 270 -2.40 -5.96 2.83
C GLU A 270 -1.00 -6.54 3.14
N ALA A 271 -0.92 -7.86 3.37
CA ALA A 271 0.35 -8.52 3.72
C ALA A 271 1.36 -8.55 2.56
N ASN A 272 0.90 -8.52 1.30
CA ASN A 272 1.78 -8.55 0.12
C ASN A 272 1.77 -7.25 -0.70
N ILE A 273 1.14 -6.18 -0.17
CA ILE A 273 0.97 -4.91 -0.86
C ILE A 273 2.30 -4.23 -1.22
N ASP A 274 3.32 -4.39 -0.39
CA ASP A 274 4.67 -3.83 -0.60
C ASP A 274 5.57 -4.72 -1.45
N THR A 275 5.07 -5.89 -1.86
CA THR A 275 5.81 -6.87 -2.67
C THR A 275 5.00 -7.23 -3.92
N TYR A 276 4.52 -8.45 -3.99
CA TYR A 276 3.60 -8.92 -5.04
C TYR A 276 2.88 -10.20 -4.59
N ALA A 277 1.69 -10.43 -5.13
CA ALA A 277 0.98 -11.68 -5.04
C ALA A 277 1.56 -12.70 -6.04
N VAL A 278 1.66 -13.95 -5.62
CA VAL A 278 2.05 -15.10 -6.44
C VAL A 278 0.81 -15.88 -6.89
N LEU A 279 0.98 -16.75 -7.90
CA LEU A 279 -0.06 -17.67 -8.32
C LEU A 279 -0.20 -18.82 -7.31
N ASN A 280 -1.41 -19.08 -6.85
CA ASN A 280 -1.69 -20.12 -5.87
C ASN A 280 -1.44 -21.52 -6.45
N GLY A 281 -0.69 -22.34 -5.71
CA GLY A 281 -0.42 -23.73 -6.09
C GLY A 281 0.58 -23.91 -7.24
N VAL A 282 1.24 -22.85 -7.69
CA VAL A 282 2.26 -22.90 -8.74
C VAL A 282 3.64 -23.00 -8.11
N GLN A 283 4.35 -24.09 -8.44
CA GLN A 283 5.71 -24.32 -7.94
C GLN A 283 6.65 -23.22 -8.43
N ASP A 284 7.45 -22.67 -7.52
CA ASP A 284 8.43 -21.61 -7.76
C ASP A 284 7.84 -20.41 -8.51
N ASN A 285 6.50 -20.26 -8.45
CA ASN A 285 5.73 -19.23 -9.13
C ASN A 285 6.06 -19.13 -10.64
N THR A 286 6.29 -20.30 -11.29
CA THR A 286 6.69 -20.40 -12.69
C THR A 286 5.70 -21.26 -13.48
N LEU A 287 5.08 -20.68 -14.50
CA LEU A 287 4.24 -21.39 -15.47
C LEU A 287 5.08 -21.87 -16.63
N ILE A 288 4.99 -23.18 -16.94
CA ILE A 288 5.79 -23.82 -17.97
C ILE A 288 4.88 -24.32 -19.09
N ASN A 289 5.11 -23.85 -20.33
CA ASN A 289 4.46 -24.41 -21.53
C ASN A 289 5.28 -25.56 -22.10
N ASP A 290 4.60 -26.61 -22.55
CA ASP A 290 5.20 -27.73 -23.26
C ASP A 290 5.14 -27.51 -24.80
N LEU A 291 5.97 -28.26 -25.50
CA LEU A 291 5.96 -28.38 -26.94
C LEU A 291 5.07 -29.56 -27.37
N PRO A 292 4.48 -29.54 -28.58
CA PRO A 292 3.66 -30.65 -29.06
C PRO A 292 4.51 -31.92 -29.22
N ARG A 293 4.04 -33.02 -28.63
CA ARG A 293 4.72 -34.32 -28.59
C ARG A 293 3.87 -35.41 -29.18
N THR A 294 4.51 -36.49 -29.64
CA THR A 294 3.88 -37.71 -30.13
C THR A 294 4.71 -38.93 -29.75
N ASP A 295 4.10 -40.11 -29.86
CA ASP A 295 4.80 -41.37 -29.73
C ASP A 295 5.11 -41.94 -31.09
N LEU A 296 6.30 -42.52 -31.25
CA LEU A 296 6.71 -43.21 -32.45
C LEU A 296 6.80 -44.72 -32.16
N LYS A 297 6.00 -45.47 -32.88
CA LYS A 297 5.96 -46.94 -32.78
C LYS A 297 6.54 -47.57 -34.06
N ILE A 298 7.49 -48.48 -33.88
CA ILE A 298 8.15 -49.18 -35.01
C ILE A 298 8.06 -50.69 -34.80
N GLU A 299 7.85 -51.44 -35.86
CA GLU A 299 7.81 -52.87 -35.91
C GLU A 299 9.01 -53.43 -36.68
N LYS A 300 9.81 -54.28 -36.04
CA LYS A 300 10.95 -54.97 -36.65
C LYS A 300 10.52 -56.36 -37.12
N VAL A 301 10.74 -56.59 -38.39
CA VAL A 301 10.40 -57.87 -39.03
C VAL A 301 11.61 -58.43 -39.81
N ALA A 302 11.64 -59.73 -40.06
CA ALA A 302 12.65 -60.33 -40.92
C ALA A 302 12.44 -59.98 -42.38
N GLU A 303 13.50 -59.72 -43.15
CA GLU A 303 13.46 -59.33 -44.55
C GLU A 303 12.81 -60.45 -45.42
N GLU A 304 13.14 -61.71 -45.15
CA GLU A 304 12.65 -62.83 -45.89
C GLU A 304 11.15 -63.14 -45.63
N ASN A 305 10.61 -62.74 -44.50
CA ASN A 305 9.24 -63.00 -44.08
C ASN A 305 8.74 -61.97 -43.08
N ASN A 306 7.98 -60.99 -43.50
CA ASN A 306 7.42 -59.94 -42.64
C ASN A 306 6.50 -60.46 -41.51
N GLY A 307 6.09 -61.76 -41.55
CA GLY A 307 5.37 -62.43 -40.46
C GLY A 307 6.29 -62.80 -39.26
N ILE A 308 7.62 -62.88 -39.45
CA ILE A 308 8.57 -63.16 -38.39
C ILE A 308 8.93 -61.86 -37.69
N LYS A 309 8.54 -61.76 -36.42
CA LYS A 309 8.83 -60.62 -35.54
C LYS A 309 10.21 -60.82 -34.90
N LEU A 310 10.99 -59.75 -34.84
CA LEU A 310 12.37 -59.78 -34.28
C LEU A 310 12.41 -59.06 -32.94
N PRO A 311 12.35 -59.80 -31.82
CA PRO A 311 12.46 -59.24 -30.50
C PRO A 311 13.92 -58.95 -30.13
N ASN A 312 14.12 -58.13 -29.07
CA ASN A 312 15.42 -57.81 -28.47
C ASN A 312 16.38 -57.02 -29.37
N SER A 313 15.90 -56.46 -30.49
CA SER A 313 16.68 -55.49 -31.28
C SER A 313 16.69 -54.15 -30.60
N VAL A 314 17.85 -53.55 -30.44
CA VAL A 314 18.02 -52.24 -29.77
C VAL A 314 18.17 -51.13 -30.84
N TYR A 315 17.41 -50.07 -30.69
CA TYR A 315 17.46 -48.90 -31.55
C TYR A 315 17.79 -47.65 -30.78
N GLY A 316 18.61 -46.78 -31.39
CA GLY A 316 18.82 -45.43 -30.98
C GLY A 316 18.02 -44.45 -31.83
N LEU A 317 17.39 -43.48 -31.17
CA LEU A 317 16.77 -42.30 -31.77
C LEU A 317 17.78 -41.15 -31.70
N TYR A 318 18.12 -40.57 -32.83
CA TYR A 318 19.11 -39.50 -32.92
C TYR A 318 18.49 -38.29 -33.58
N LYS A 319 18.99 -37.10 -33.19
CA LYS A 319 18.74 -35.85 -33.89
C LYS A 319 20.04 -35.09 -34.11
N GLU A 320 20.04 -34.14 -35.04
CA GLU A 320 21.11 -33.19 -35.22
C GLU A 320 20.99 -32.04 -34.22
N ASN A 321 22.07 -31.75 -33.50
CA ASN A 321 22.11 -30.63 -32.58
C ASN A 321 22.40 -29.30 -33.32
N GLU A 322 22.43 -28.17 -32.64
CA GLU A 322 22.65 -26.85 -33.20
C GLU A 322 24.03 -26.69 -33.91
N ASN A 323 24.98 -27.59 -33.62
CA ASN A 323 26.31 -27.61 -34.21
C ASN A 323 26.41 -28.53 -35.47
N GLY A 324 25.29 -29.19 -35.84
CA GLY A 324 25.25 -30.16 -36.93
C GLY A 324 25.79 -31.54 -36.57
N GLU A 325 25.88 -31.87 -35.27
CA GLU A 325 26.33 -33.16 -34.75
C GLU A 325 25.13 -34.01 -34.36
N GLU A 326 25.20 -35.33 -34.64
CA GLU A 326 24.17 -36.23 -34.22
C GLU A 326 24.25 -36.51 -32.71
N GLU A 327 23.13 -36.32 -32.00
CA GLU A 327 22.97 -36.59 -30.57
C GLU A 327 21.97 -37.71 -30.37
N LEU A 328 22.28 -38.66 -29.47
CA LEU A 328 21.38 -39.74 -29.08
C LEU A 328 20.32 -39.22 -28.12
N VAL A 329 19.06 -39.22 -28.56
CA VAL A 329 17.91 -38.74 -27.75
C VAL A 329 17.35 -39.83 -26.85
N ALA A 330 17.14 -41.01 -27.42
CA ALA A 330 16.54 -42.15 -26.69
C ALA A 330 17.02 -43.51 -27.23
N LYS A 331 16.85 -44.54 -26.40
CA LYS A 331 17.02 -45.94 -26.78
C LYS A 331 15.76 -46.71 -26.49
N ALA A 332 15.38 -47.60 -27.41
CA ALA A 332 14.28 -48.52 -27.22
C ALA A 332 14.64 -49.92 -27.73
N THR A 333 14.02 -50.95 -27.14
CA THR A 333 14.25 -52.35 -27.51
C THR A 333 12.93 -52.95 -27.96
N THR A 334 12.97 -53.78 -29.04
CA THR A 334 11.79 -54.49 -29.51
C THR A 334 11.31 -55.53 -28.50
N ASP A 335 10.01 -55.55 -28.25
CA ASP A 335 9.34 -56.53 -27.39
C ASP A 335 9.20 -57.89 -28.08
N SER A 336 8.50 -58.81 -27.42
CA SER A 336 8.22 -60.19 -27.97
C SER A 336 7.45 -60.19 -29.29
N ASN A 337 6.81 -59.10 -29.64
CA ASN A 337 6.09 -58.92 -30.90
C ASN A 337 6.91 -58.12 -31.94
N GLY A 338 8.19 -57.90 -31.65
CA GLY A 338 9.08 -57.12 -32.52
C GLY A 338 8.76 -55.60 -32.54
N VAL A 339 8.05 -55.10 -31.55
CA VAL A 339 7.63 -53.71 -31.48
C VAL A 339 8.50 -52.93 -30.52
N LEU A 340 8.98 -51.77 -30.93
CA LEU A 340 9.59 -50.76 -30.06
C LEU A 340 8.76 -49.45 -30.10
N LYS A 341 8.91 -48.64 -29.05
CA LYS A 341 8.26 -47.35 -28.92
C LYS A 341 9.23 -46.32 -28.39
N PHE A 342 9.21 -45.13 -28.98
CA PHE A 342 9.78 -43.93 -28.45
C PHE A 342 8.64 -43.01 -28.02
N ASP A 343 8.56 -42.70 -26.75
CA ASP A 343 7.49 -41.89 -26.16
C ASP A 343 7.86 -40.42 -26.12
N GLY A 344 6.91 -39.53 -26.30
CA GLY A 344 7.02 -38.11 -26.04
C GLY A 344 8.03 -37.35 -26.93
N ILE A 345 8.30 -37.82 -28.15
CA ILE A 345 9.17 -37.11 -29.09
C ILE A 345 8.50 -35.84 -29.65
N LEU A 346 9.29 -34.83 -29.94
CA LEU A 346 8.77 -33.54 -30.46
C LEU A 346 8.21 -33.70 -31.87
N ILE A 347 7.01 -33.14 -32.11
CA ILE A 347 6.42 -33.04 -33.46
C ILE A 347 7.19 -31.93 -34.22
N GLY A 348 7.48 -32.22 -35.51
CA GLY A 348 8.19 -31.27 -36.38
C GLY A 348 9.72 -31.33 -36.30
N THR A 349 10.27 -32.20 -35.43
CA THR A 349 11.72 -32.46 -35.37
C THR A 349 12.06 -33.64 -36.27
N GLU A 350 13.16 -33.53 -37.04
CA GLU A 350 13.70 -34.61 -37.84
C GLU A 350 14.55 -35.53 -36.98
N TYR A 351 14.22 -36.83 -37.01
CA TYR A 351 14.95 -37.86 -36.26
C TYR A 351 15.52 -38.93 -37.16
N THR A 352 16.69 -39.41 -36.85
CA THR A 352 17.31 -40.59 -37.45
C THR A 352 17.18 -41.78 -36.50
N ILE A 353 16.74 -42.92 -36.99
CA ILE A 353 16.60 -44.14 -36.21
C ILE A 353 17.61 -45.18 -36.70
N ARG A 354 18.40 -45.76 -35.83
CA ARG A 354 19.39 -46.79 -36.16
C ARG A 354 19.38 -47.95 -35.16
N GLU A 355 19.56 -49.14 -35.70
CA GLU A 355 19.82 -50.31 -34.86
C GLU A 355 21.23 -50.23 -34.30
N ILE A 356 21.44 -50.52 -33.01
CA ILE A 356 22.70 -50.38 -32.29
C ILE A 356 23.13 -51.60 -31.52
#